data_409137efb9d98b14dbf4d55a054ce78d
#
_entry.id   409137efb9d98b14dbf4d55a054ce78d
#
_cell.length_a   1.000
_cell.length_b   1.000
_cell.length_c   1.000
_cell.angle_alpha   90.00
_cell.angle_beta   90.00
_cell.angle_gamma   90.00
#
_symmetry.space_group_name_H-M   'P 1'
#
loop_
_entity.id
_entity.type
_entity.pdbx_description
1 polymer ?
#
loop_
_entity_poly.entity_id
_entity_poly.type
_entity_poly.pdbx_seq_one_letter_code
_entity_poly.pdbx_strand_id
1 'polypeptide(L)'
;SEYLSKVFIKLKEFNIKSKVLRVTMTTNGTHLKEVIPYMKDVVDYVNISIHDWRPLRREEILGFCFNGIDYKDMIQQLNNIGITVSACAVIFKKIPNFVKWRDFFIDWAKDVGFIAVRFRCDVFWNDSDVFDSYLTESMSETDKFDVIDYENTTDSHWCRLRRKDKMRVFFLHGVLDTSIKTKGIEYVIDTDGHCYCDYYRRTKVEDYQYEVGKIYDAVSD
;
A
#
# COMPACT_ATOMS: atom_id res chain seq x y z
N SER A 1 1.62 16.04 10.84
CA SER A 1 0.80 15.18 11.76
C SER A 1 -0.53 15.82 12.14
N GLU A 2 -0.56 17.10 12.52
CA GLU A 2 -1.79 17.79 12.92
C GLU A 2 -2.89 17.74 11.84
N TYR A 3 -2.52 17.91 10.58
CA TYR A 3 -3.46 17.80 9.46
C TYR A 3 -4.08 16.40 9.37
N LEU A 4 -3.27 15.34 9.40
CA LEU A 4 -3.76 13.95 9.34
C LEU A 4 -4.68 13.60 10.51
N SER A 5 -4.36 14.08 11.72
CA SER A 5 -5.24 13.89 12.88
C SER A 5 -6.61 14.50 12.65
N LYS A 6 -6.67 15.70 12.09
CA LYS A 6 -7.94 16.38 11.72
C LYS A 6 -8.71 15.59 10.66
N VAL A 7 -8.02 15.04 9.65
CA VAL A 7 -8.64 14.18 8.63
C VAL A 7 -9.29 12.96 9.27
N PHE A 8 -8.57 12.23 10.13
CA PHE A 8 -9.13 11.04 10.80
C PHE A 8 -10.32 11.37 11.71
N ILE A 9 -10.27 12.49 12.45
CA ILE A 9 -11.40 12.97 13.25
C ILE A 9 -12.62 13.20 12.36
N LYS A 10 -12.44 13.88 11.23
CA LYS A 10 -13.54 14.14 10.29
C LYS A 10 -14.09 12.86 9.66
N LEU A 11 -13.22 11.94 9.22
CA LEU A 11 -13.66 10.64 8.70
C LEU A 11 -14.48 9.85 9.72
N LYS A 12 -14.12 9.92 11.01
CA LYS A 12 -14.88 9.30 12.10
C LYS A 12 -16.22 9.97 12.32
N GLU A 13 -16.27 11.32 12.34
CA GLU A 13 -17.51 12.08 12.44
C GLU A 13 -18.49 11.75 11.30
N PHE A 14 -17.97 11.55 10.08
CA PHE A 14 -18.75 11.12 8.91
C PHE A 14 -19.14 9.64 8.92
N ASN A 15 -18.73 8.88 9.94
CA ASN A 15 -18.96 7.44 10.00
C ASN A 15 -18.51 6.74 8.70
N ILE A 16 -17.28 7.04 8.25
CA ILE A 16 -16.76 6.57 6.96
C ILE A 16 -16.87 5.06 6.78
N LYS A 17 -16.75 4.28 7.86
CA LYS A 17 -16.83 2.82 7.83
C LYS A 17 -18.20 2.28 7.39
N SER A 18 -19.26 3.07 7.51
CA SER A 18 -20.58 2.70 6.99
C SER A 18 -20.77 3.02 5.50
N LYS A 19 -19.84 3.79 4.92
CA LYS A 19 -19.94 4.33 3.56
C LYS A 19 -18.97 3.69 2.58
N VAL A 20 -17.87 3.14 3.07
CA VAL A 20 -16.82 2.54 2.24
C VAL A 20 -16.47 1.15 2.74
N LEU A 21 -16.12 0.26 1.80
CA LEU A 21 -15.72 -1.11 2.10
C LEU A 21 -14.41 -1.15 2.89
N ARG A 22 -13.49 -0.23 2.61
CA ARG A 22 -12.15 -0.23 3.20
C ARG A 22 -11.53 1.15 3.17
N VAL A 23 -10.84 1.50 4.26
CA VAL A 23 -9.95 2.66 4.34
C VAL A 23 -8.51 2.18 4.43
N THR A 24 -7.70 2.57 3.47
CA THR A 24 -6.27 2.23 3.41
C THR A 24 -5.42 3.49 3.44
N MET A 25 -4.41 3.49 4.30
CA MET A 25 -3.41 4.55 4.35
C MET A 25 -2.09 4.02 3.76
N THR A 26 -1.44 4.81 2.90
CA THR A 26 -0.06 4.57 2.46
C THR A 26 0.83 5.69 2.97
N THR A 27 1.95 5.34 3.60
CA THR A 27 2.83 6.29 4.27
C THR A 27 4.28 5.80 4.26
N ASN A 28 5.23 6.71 4.41
CA ASN A 28 6.62 6.37 4.71
C ASN A 28 6.88 6.06 6.19
N GLY A 29 5.88 6.25 7.05
CA GLY A 29 5.95 5.96 8.49
C GLY A 29 6.50 7.09 9.37
N THR A 30 7.04 8.17 8.80
CA THR A 30 7.76 9.22 9.55
C THR A 30 6.94 9.82 10.69
N HIS A 31 5.66 10.11 10.44
CA HIS A 31 4.74 10.71 11.42
C HIS A 31 3.63 9.77 11.86
N LEU A 32 3.74 8.48 11.53
CA LEU A 32 2.65 7.53 11.77
C LEU A 32 2.35 7.37 13.26
N LYS A 33 3.38 7.30 14.10
CA LYS A 33 3.21 7.14 15.56
C LYS A 33 2.35 8.23 16.19
N GLU A 34 2.45 9.46 15.69
CA GLU A 34 1.70 10.62 16.20
C GLU A 34 0.20 10.53 15.88
N VAL A 35 -0.18 9.83 14.82
CA VAL A 35 -1.58 9.76 14.36
C VAL A 35 -2.28 8.44 14.71
N ILE A 36 -1.56 7.42 15.18
CA ILE A 36 -2.14 6.13 15.61
C ILE A 36 -3.37 6.30 16.52
N PRO A 37 -3.38 7.19 17.53
CA PRO A 37 -4.54 7.34 18.43
C PRO A 37 -5.85 7.73 17.70
N TYR A 38 -5.75 8.36 16.54
CA TYR A 38 -6.90 8.83 15.75
C TYR A 38 -7.37 7.84 14.69
N MET A 39 -6.58 6.76 14.44
CA MET A 39 -6.82 5.81 13.35
C MET A 39 -7.83 4.73 13.69
N LYS A 40 -8.04 4.46 15.00
CA LYS A 40 -8.96 3.42 15.45
C LYS A 40 -10.38 3.70 14.93
N ASP A 41 -11.03 2.65 14.41
CA ASP A 41 -12.37 2.67 13.82
C ASP A 41 -12.49 3.51 12.52
N VAL A 42 -11.36 3.98 11.97
CA VAL A 42 -11.30 4.73 10.71
C VAL A 42 -10.51 3.96 9.67
N VAL A 43 -9.29 3.54 10.01
CA VAL A 43 -8.36 2.90 9.07
C VAL A 43 -8.37 1.38 9.25
N ASP A 44 -8.41 0.63 8.14
CA ASP A 44 -8.34 -0.83 8.14
C ASP A 44 -6.93 -1.33 7.86
N TYR A 45 -6.23 -0.66 6.96
CA TYR A 45 -4.93 -1.09 6.47
C TYR A 45 -3.96 0.07 6.41
N VAL A 46 -2.72 -0.22 6.79
CA VAL A 46 -1.59 0.69 6.60
C VAL A 46 -0.53 0.01 5.75
N ASN A 47 -0.18 0.63 4.64
CA ASN A 47 0.95 0.25 3.82
C ASN A 47 2.12 1.18 4.14
N ILE A 48 3.21 0.65 4.70
CA ILE A 48 4.39 1.43 5.01
C ILE A 48 5.42 1.24 3.90
N SER A 49 5.80 2.33 3.25
CA SER A 49 6.83 2.34 2.20
C SER A 49 8.21 2.20 2.84
N ILE A 50 8.77 0.99 2.75
CA ILE A 50 10.07 0.64 3.33
C ILE A 50 11.18 0.64 2.28
N HIS A 51 10.90 0.11 1.09
CA HIS A 51 11.75 -0.05 -0.09
C HIS A 51 12.98 -0.93 0.10
N ASP A 52 13.66 -0.88 1.25
CA ASP A 52 14.75 -1.79 1.61
C ASP A 52 14.76 -2.02 3.14
N TRP A 53 15.08 -3.23 3.55
CA TRP A 53 15.16 -3.60 4.97
C TRP A 53 16.39 -3.02 5.67
N ARG A 54 17.45 -2.69 4.93
CA ARG A 54 18.68 -2.09 5.42
C ARG A 54 18.51 -0.58 5.60
N PRO A 55 18.76 -0.01 6.81
CA PRO A 55 18.49 1.40 7.08
C PRO A 55 19.20 2.36 6.11
N LEU A 56 20.50 2.19 5.88
CA LEU A 56 21.28 3.06 4.98
C LEU A 56 20.77 3.04 3.54
N ARG A 57 20.37 1.86 3.02
CA ARG A 57 19.81 1.76 1.66
C ARG A 57 18.45 2.41 1.57
N ARG A 58 17.65 2.34 2.62
CA ARG A 58 16.36 3.02 2.70
C ARG A 58 16.52 4.53 2.66
N GLU A 59 17.49 5.06 3.41
CA GLU A 59 17.83 6.48 3.39
C GLU A 59 18.31 6.95 2.02
N GLU A 60 19.16 6.17 1.34
CA GLU A 60 19.57 6.45 -0.05
C GLU A 60 18.38 6.49 -1.03
N ILE A 61 17.43 5.56 -0.89
CA ILE A 61 16.27 5.46 -1.78
C ILE A 61 15.29 6.60 -1.53
N LEU A 62 15.04 6.95 -0.28
CA LEU A 62 14.00 7.88 0.11
C LEU A 62 14.51 9.32 0.30
N GLY A 63 15.83 9.50 0.29
CA GLY A 63 16.45 10.83 0.33
C GLY A 63 16.38 11.52 1.69
N PHE A 64 16.01 10.81 2.77
CA PHE A 64 15.98 11.36 4.12
C PHE A 64 16.27 10.30 5.18
N CYS A 65 16.70 10.77 6.36
CA CYS A 65 17.09 9.91 7.47
C CYS A 65 15.87 9.40 8.24
N PHE A 66 15.83 8.07 8.45
CA PHE A 66 14.81 7.38 9.25
C PHE A 66 15.29 7.06 10.67
N ASN A 67 16.32 7.75 11.13
CA ASN A 67 16.85 7.50 12.47
C ASN A 67 15.78 7.75 13.53
N GLY A 68 15.55 6.73 14.36
CA GLY A 68 14.62 6.79 15.48
C GLY A 68 13.21 6.24 15.21
N ILE A 69 12.88 5.73 14.00
CA ILE A 69 11.63 5.03 13.80
C ILE A 69 11.75 3.60 14.36
N ASP A 70 11.11 3.36 15.48
CA ASP A 70 10.88 2.00 16.00
C ASP A 70 9.66 1.39 15.31
N TYR A 71 9.91 0.70 14.19
CA TYR A 71 8.86 0.03 13.43
C TYR A 71 8.14 -1.05 14.26
N LYS A 72 8.86 -1.76 15.12
CA LYS A 72 8.30 -2.86 15.90
C LYS A 72 7.25 -2.35 16.89
N ASP A 73 7.59 -1.32 17.66
CA ASP A 73 6.67 -0.67 18.59
C ASP A 73 5.46 -0.08 17.84
N MET A 74 5.71 0.63 16.75
CA MET A 74 4.66 1.26 15.95
C MET A 74 3.69 0.24 15.35
N ILE A 75 4.19 -0.86 14.80
CA ILE A 75 3.36 -1.93 14.23
C ILE A 75 2.57 -2.63 15.33
N GLN A 76 3.16 -2.87 16.49
CA GLN A 76 2.47 -3.44 17.62
C GLN A 76 1.29 -2.54 18.07
N GLN A 77 1.49 -1.23 18.14
CA GLN A 77 0.42 -0.28 18.47
C GLN A 77 -0.72 -0.34 17.45
N LEU A 78 -0.42 -0.38 16.15
CA LEU A 78 -1.41 -0.50 15.08
C LEU A 78 -2.18 -1.82 15.17
N ASN A 79 -1.49 -2.94 15.37
CA ASN A 79 -2.11 -4.25 15.51
C ASN A 79 -3.03 -4.30 16.75
N ASN A 80 -2.65 -3.68 17.86
CA ASN A 80 -3.45 -3.62 19.09
C ASN A 80 -4.79 -2.88 18.90
N ILE A 81 -4.88 -1.96 17.94
CA ILE A 81 -6.13 -1.27 17.60
C ILE A 81 -6.84 -1.88 16.38
N GLY A 82 -6.41 -3.06 15.94
CA GLY A 82 -7.07 -3.84 14.87
C GLY A 82 -6.68 -3.44 13.44
N ILE A 83 -5.63 -2.64 13.27
CA ILE A 83 -5.18 -2.20 11.94
C ILE A 83 -4.17 -3.21 11.37
N THR A 84 -4.43 -3.66 10.17
CA THR A 84 -3.53 -4.53 9.41
C THR A 84 -2.38 -3.73 8.78
N VAL A 85 -1.14 -4.18 8.97
CA VAL A 85 0.04 -3.46 8.48
C VAL A 85 0.85 -4.29 7.48
N SER A 86 1.22 -3.68 6.35
CA SER A 86 2.10 -4.30 5.36
C SER A 86 3.33 -3.45 5.05
N ALA A 87 4.46 -4.12 4.83
CA ALA A 87 5.67 -3.50 4.32
C ALA A 87 5.60 -3.43 2.78
N CYS A 88 5.85 -2.26 2.20
CA CYS A 88 5.85 -2.06 0.76
C CYS A 88 7.25 -1.71 0.25
N ALA A 89 7.65 -2.36 -0.84
CA ALA A 89 8.85 -2.00 -1.60
C ALA A 89 8.47 -1.75 -3.06
N VAL A 90 8.80 -0.57 -3.56
CA VAL A 90 8.73 -0.26 -5.00
C VAL A 90 10.04 -0.68 -5.65
N ILE A 91 9.95 -1.51 -6.68
CA ILE A 91 11.08 -1.99 -7.46
C ILE A 91 11.17 -1.11 -8.72
N PHE A 92 12.21 -0.30 -8.81
CA PHE A 92 12.42 0.69 -9.88
C PHE A 92 13.71 0.44 -10.66
N LYS A 93 14.42 -0.64 -10.32
CA LYS A 93 15.63 -1.10 -11.00
C LYS A 93 15.90 -2.56 -10.70
N LYS A 94 16.72 -3.18 -11.55
CA LYS A 94 17.16 -4.55 -11.35
C LYS A 94 17.87 -4.73 -9.99
N ILE A 95 17.41 -5.72 -9.22
CA ILE A 95 18.00 -6.09 -7.93
C ILE A 95 18.89 -7.32 -8.15
N PRO A 96 20.20 -7.22 -7.94
CA PRO A 96 21.08 -8.38 -7.98
C PRO A 96 20.66 -9.42 -6.94
N ASN A 97 20.58 -10.70 -7.34
CA ASN A 97 20.11 -11.79 -6.49
C ASN A 97 18.76 -11.49 -5.82
N PHE A 98 17.76 -11.15 -6.63
CA PHE A 98 16.44 -10.74 -6.15
C PHE A 98 15.83 -11.74 -5.16
N VAL A 99 15.90 -13.05 -5.42
CA VAL A 99 15.38 -14.10 -4.52
C VAL A 99 15.95 -13.95 -3.12
N LYS A 100 17.27 -13.82 -3.01
CA LYS A 100 17.92 -13.63 -1.70
C LYS A 100 17.52 -12.32 -1.04
N TRP A 101 17.45 -11.24 -1.79
CA TRP A 101 17.01 -9.94 -1.28
C TRP A 101 15.55 -9.98 -0.82
N ARG A 102 14.65 -10.59 -1.62
CA ARG A 102 13.24 -10.81 -1.31
C ARG A 102 13.08 -11.57 0.00
N ASP A 103 13.76 -12.70 0.13
CA ASP A 103 13.64 -13.56 1.30
C ASP A 103 14.10 -12.83 2.57
N PHE A 104 15.21 -12.10 2.53
CA PHE A 104 15.65 -11.27 3.65
C PHE A 104 14.65 -10.13 3.97
N PHE A 105 14.06 -9.51 2.95
CA PHE A 105 13.05 -8.47 3.18
C PHE A 105 11.81 -9.04 3.87
N ILE A 106 11.36 -10.23 3.44
CA ILE A 106 10.22 -10.91 4.04
C ILE A 106 10.52 -11.34 5.48
N ASP A 107 11.70 -11.91 5.74
CA ASP A 107 12.11 -12.31 7.08
C ASP A 107 12.19 -11.12 8.02
N TRP A 108 12.84 -10.05 7.62
CA TRP A 108 12.88 -8.81 8.38
C TRP A 108 11.47 -8.26 8.66
N ALA A 109 10.62 -8.21 7.65
CA ALA A 109 9.25 -7.72 7.82
C ALA A 109 8.47 -8.54 8.84
N LYS A 110 8.63 -9.87 8.82
CA LYS A 110 8.03 -10.77 9.80
C LYS A 110 8.55 -10.51 11.21
N ASP A 111 9.86 -10.39 11.37
CA ASP A 111 10.50 -10.16 12.69
C ASP A 111 10.07 -8.82 13.31
N VAL A 112 9.80 -7.82 12.47
CA VAL A 112 9.29 -6.52 12.90
C VAL A 112 7.79 -6.56 13.22
N GLY A 113 7.04 -7.55 12.71
CA GLY A 113 5.63 -7.74 13.01
C GLY A 113 4.66 -7.38 11.89
N PHE A 114 5.15 -7.13 10.67
CA PHE A 114 4.29 -7.00 9.50
C PHE A 114 3.60 -8.33 9.19
N ILE A 115 2.37 -8.26 8.74
CA ILE A 115 1.59 -9.46 8.37
C ILE A 115 1.59 -9.72 6.86
N ALA A 116 2.08 -8.77 6.09
CA ALA A 116 2.21 -8.87 4.64
C ALA A 116 3.38 -8.05 4.12
N VAL A 117 3.89 -8.48 2.97
CA VAL A 117 4.86 -7.74 2.16
C VAL A 117 4.25 -7.49 0.78
N ARG A 118 4.48 -6.30 0.23
CA ARG A 118 4.03 -5.89 -1.10
C ARG A 118 5.21 -5.42 -1.92
N PHE A 119 5.54 -6.14 -2.98
CA PHE A 119 6.48 -5.72 -4.00
C PHE A 119 5.67 -5.09 -5.14
N ARG A 120 6.00 -3.86 -5.50
CA ARG A 120 5.32 -3.12 -6.57
C ARG A 120 6.34 -2.74 -7.63
N CYS A 121 6.00 -2.95 -8.89
CA CYS A 121 6.77 -2.39 -9.99
C CYS A 121 6.59 -0.87 -10.02
N ASP A 122 7.68 -0.13 -10.24
CA ASP A 122 7.58 1.28 -10.58
C ASP A 122 7.01 1.40 -12.00
N VAL A 123 5.95 2.15 -12.14
CA VAL A 123 5.26 2.38 -13.42
C VAL A 123 6.11 3.12 -14.46
N PHE A 124 7.17 3.79 -14.03
CA PHE A 124 8.11 4.51 -14.90
C PHE A 124 9.39 3.70 -15.20
N TRP A 125 9.47 2.46 -14.73
CA TRP A 125 10.63 1.62 -14.99
C TRP A 125 10.54 0.97 -16.37
N ASN A 126 11.46 1.34 -17.26
CA ASN A 126 11.48 0.87 -18.66
C ASN A 126 11.73 -0.65 -18.78
N ASP A 127 12.43 -1.26 -17.83
CA ASP A 127 12.73 -2.70 -17.80
C ASP A 127 11.72 -3.48 -16.93
N SER A 128 10.46 -3.12 -17.00
CA SER A 128 9.41 -3.71 -16.15
C SER A 128 9.24 -5.24 -16.33
N ASP A 129 9.62 -5.79 -17.48
CA ASP A 129 9.66 -7.24 -17.74
C ASP A 129 10.56 -8.00 -16.73
N VAL A 130 11.56 -7.32 -16.17
CA VAL A 130 12.39 -7.88 -15.10
C VAL A 130 11.56 -8.11 -13.84
N PHE A 131 10.60 -7.24 -13.55
CA PHE A 131 9.70 -7.43 -12.42
C PHE A 131 8.81 -8.65 -12.63
N ASP A 132 8.29 -8.86 -13.83
CA ASP A 132 7.48 -10.03 -14.16
C ASP A 132 8.28 -11.33 -14.04
N SER A 133 9.59 -11.28 -14.36
CA SER A 133 10.47 -12.43 -14.10
C SER A 133 10.58 -12.73 -12.61
N TYR A 134 10.66 -11.73 -11.73
CA TYR A 134 10.68 -11.90 -10.28
C TYR A 134 9.39 -12.50 -9.74
N LEU A 135 8.26 -12.06 -10.29
CA LEU A 135 6.94 -12.62 -9.96
C LEU A 135 6.88 -14.10 -10.35
N THR A 136 7.24 -14.42 -11.60
CA THR A 136 7.22 -15.79 -12.13
C THR A 136 8.16 -16.71 -11.36
N GLU A 137 9.38 -16.25 -11.06
CA GLU A 137 10.34 -16.99 -10.26
C GLU A 137 9.79 -17.27 -8.86
N SER A 138 9.17 -16.28 -8.21
CA SER A 138 8.57 -16.45 -6.90
C SER A 138 7.39 -17.46 -6.90
N MET A 139 6.59 -17.48 -7.97
CA MET A 139 5.50 -18.45 -8.13
C MET A 139 6.01 -19.88 -8.33
N SER A 140 7.19 -20.06 -8.93
CA SER A 140 7.78 -21.37 -9.19
C SER A 140 8.39 -22.05 -7.94
N GLU A 141 8.67 -21.28 -6.88
CA GLU A 141 9.23 -21.80 -5.62
C GLU A 141 8.14 -22.43 -4.72
N THR A 142 7.55 -23.52 -5.18
CA THR A 142 6.41 -24.18 -4.51
C THR A 142 6.75 -24.80 -3.16
N ASP A 143 8.03 -25.01 -2.88
CA ASP A 143 8.55 -25.40 -1.56
C ASP A 143 8.47 -24.28 -0.53
N LYS A 144 8.54 -23.02 -0.96
CA LYS A 144 8.47 -21.84 -0.11
C LYS A 144 7.09 -21.18 -0.09
N PHE A 145 6.40 -21.15 -1.23
CA PHE A 145 5.17 -20.40 -1.41
C PHE A 145 4.02 -21.27 -1.93
N ASP A 146 2.83 -20.97 -1.45
CA ASP A 146 1.58 -21.40 -2.06
C ASP A 146 1.04 -20.22 -2.89
N VAL A 147 0.75 -20.46 -4.16
CA VAL A 147 0.05 -19.48 -5.00
C VAL A 147 -1.42 -19.47 -4.58
N ILE A 148 -1.89 -18.32 -4.11
CA ILE A 148 -3.27 -18.16 -3.66
C ILE A 148 -4.14 -17.66 -4.79
N ASP A 149 -3.59 -16.70 -5.56
CA ASP A 149 -4.34 -16.02 -6.62
C ASP A 149 -3.37 -15.26 -7.53
N TYR A 150 -3.71 -15.10 -8.80
CA TYR A 150 -2.91 -14.32 -9.73
C TYR A 150 -3.74 -13.83 -10.91
N GLU A 151 -3.30 -12.76 -11.55
CA GLU A 151 -3.82 -12.24 -12.79
C GLU A 151 -2.64 -11.94 -13.73
N ASN A 152 -2.81 -12.28 -14.98
CA ASN A 152 -1.84 -11.99 -16.04
C ASN A 152 -2.62 -11.52 -17.28
N THR A 153 -2.87 -10.23 -17.33
CA THR A 153 -3.56 -9.55 -18.44
C THR A 153 -2.65 -8.51 -19.06
N THR A 154 -3.06 -7.93 -20.18
CA THR A 154 -2.33 -6.82 -20.81
C THR A 154 -2.24 -5.56 -19.92
N ASP A 155 -3.16 -5.42 -18.98
CA ASP A 155 -3.31 -4.21 -18.18
C ASP A 155 -2.79 -4.37 -16.74
N SER A 156 -2.58 -5.62 -16.30
CA SER A 156 -2.21 -5.89 -14.91
C SER A 156 -1.58 -7.26 -14.76
N HIS A 157 -0.43 -7.31 -14.16
CA HIS A 157 0.22 -8.56 -13.74
C HIS A 157 0.35 -8.51 -12.22
N TRP A 158 -0.29 -9.42 -11.53
CA TRP A 158 -0.14 -9.52 -10.09
C TRP A 158 -0.26 -10.96 -9.60
N CYS A 159 0.37 -11.24 -8.48
CA CYS A 159 0.10 -12.48 -7.76
C CYS A 159 0.06 -12.26 -6.26
N ARG A 160 -0.71 -13.12 -5.61
CA ARG A 160 -0.78 -13.25 -4.16
C ARG A 160 -0.26 -14.61 -3.76
N LEU A 161 0.83 -14.60 -3.03
CA LEU A 161 1.47 -15.78 -2.49
C LEU A 161 1.27 -15.85 -0.97
N ARG A 162 1.31 -17.06 -0.44
CA ARG A 162 1.41 -17.30 0.98
C ARG A 162 2.67 -18.12 1.23
N ARG A 163 3.62 -17.55 1.95
CA ARG A 163 4.80 -18.29 2.39
C ARG A 163 4.37 -19.36 3.39
N LYS A 164 5.10 -20.48 3.47
CA LYS A 164 4.75 -21.63 4.33
C LYS A 164 4.60 -21.28 5.82
N ASP A 165 5.24 -20.21 6.27
CA ASP A 165 5.09 -19.64 7.61
C ASP A 165 3.89 -18.69 7.74
N LYS A 166 2.99 -18.66 6.75
CA LYS A 166 1.76 -17.86 6.66
C LYS A 166 1.92 -16.38 6.32
N MET A 167 3.16 -15.87 6.11
CA MET A 167 3.37 -14.51 5.61
C MET A 167 2.71 -14.33 4.23
N ARG A 168 1.93 -13.28 4.08
CA ARG A 168 1.32 -12.92 2.79
C ARG A 168 2.30 -12.09 1.96
N VAL A 169 2.49 -12.46 0.71
CA VAL A 169 3.38 -11.77 -0.21
C VAL A 169 2.62 -11.41 -1.47
N PHE A 170 2.70 -10.16 -1.89
CA PHE A 170 2.04 -9.65 -3.07
C PHE A 170 3.07 -9.11 -4.05
N PHE A 171 2.92 -9.47 -5.30
CA PHE A 171 3.59 -8.81 -6.43
C PHE A 171 2.54 -8.06 -7.23
N LEU A 172 2.78 -6.80 -7.49
CA LEU A 172 1.82 -5.89 -8.11
C LEU A 172 2.54 -5.10 -9.21
N HIS A 173 2.28 -5.48 -10.45
CA HIS A 173 2.70 -4.76 -11.63
C HIS A 173 1.45 -4.20 -12.32
N GLY A 174 1.15 -2.92 -12.09
CA GLY A 174 0.03 -2.23 -12.73
C GLY A 174 0.51 -1.45 -13.94
N VAL A 175 -0.22 -1.52 -15.03
CA VAL A 175 0.00 -0.71 -16.22
C VAL A 175 -0.72 0.63 -16.07
N LEU A 176 -0.09 1.70 -16.56
CA LEU A 176 -0.53 3.11 -16.37
C LEU A 176 -1.95 3.43 -16.87
N ASP A 177 -2.56 2.57 -17.67
CA ASP A 177 -3.83 2.90 -18.37
C ASP A 177 -5.11 2.40 -17.67
N THR A 178 -5.02 1.96 -16.42
CA THR A 178 -6.21 1.53 -15.64
C THR A 178 -7.03 2.70 -15.09
N SER A 179 -6.65 3.94 -15.39
CA SER A 179 -7.25 5.16 -14.84
C SER A 179 -8.74 5.32 -15.09
N ILE A 180 -9.27 4.71 -16.14
CA ILE A 180 -10.69 4.82 -16.50
C ILE A 180 -11.56 3.86 -15.63
N LYS A 181 -11.00 2.73 -15.19
CA LYS A 181 -11.75 1.68 -14.47
C LYS A 181 -11.97 1.97 -12.98
N THR A 182 -11.21 2.89 -12.39
CA THR A 182 -11.30 3.20 -10.95
C THR A 182 -12.04 4.50 -10.64
N LYS A 183 -12.43 5.26 -11.67
CA LYS A 183 -13.12 6.53 -11.50
C LYS A 183 -14.45 6.35 -10.75
N GLY A 184 -14.59 6.99 -9.61
CA GLY A 184 -15.78 6.90 -8.76
C GLY A 184 -15.86 5.66 -7.87
N ILE A 185 -14.91 4.71 -7.98
CA ILE A 185 -14.82 3.53 -7.10
C ILE A 185 -13.78 3.77 -5.99
N GLU A 186 -12.74 4.51 -6.29
CA GLU A 186 -11.65 4.82 -5.36
C GLU A 186 -11.50 6.33 -5.19
N TYR A 187 -11.42 6.76 -3.94
CA TYR A 187 -11.16 8.15 -3.59
C TYR A 187 -9.79 8.24 -2.91
N VAL A 188 -8.99 9.22 -3.32
CA VAL A 188 -7.65 9.45 -2.78
C VAL A 188 -7.59 10.81 -2.12
N ILE A 189 -7.28 10.85 -0.82
CA ILE A 189 -6.93 12.09 -0.12
C ILE A 189 -5.41 12.20 -0.14
N ASP A 190 -4.91 13.23 -0.80
CA ASP A 190 -3.48 13.44 -0.95
C ASP A 190 -2.90 14.38 0.10
N THR A 191 -1.57 14.46 0.12
CA THR A 191 -0.80 15.32 1.03
C THR A 191 -1.02 16.81 0.81
N ASP A 192 -1.54 17.20 -0.36
CA ASP A 192 -1.96 18.56 -0.67
C ASP A 192 -3.31 18.96 -0.03
N GLY A 193 -3.98 18.01 0.62
CA GLY A 193 -5.26 18.23 1.28
C GLY A 193 -6.47 18.11 0.37
N HIS A 194 -6.28 17.79 -0.89
CA HIS A 194 -7.38 17.58 -1.83
C HIS A 194 -7.83 16.13 -1.87
N CYS A 195 -9.11 15.93 -2.15
CA CYS A 195 -9.69 14.63 -2.44
C CYS A 195 -9.83 14.45 -3.95
N TYR A 196 -9.36 13.33 -4.45
CA TYR A 196 -9.41 12.97 -5.86
C TYR A 196 -10.30 11.74 -6.04
N CYS A 197 -11.04 11.68 -7.15
CA CYS A 197 -11.90 10.55 -7.48
C CYS A 197 -11.22 9.50 -8.37
N ASP A 198 -9.90 9.54 -8.46
CA ASP A 198 -9.09 8.56 -9.15
C ASP A 198 -7.70 8.45 -8.53
N TYR A 199 -7.08 7.27 -8.66
CA TYR A 199 -5.76 6.97 -8.12
C TYR A 199 -4.67 7.91 -8.67
N TYR A 200 -4.80 8.37 -9.90
CA TYR A 200 -3.81 9.22 -10.56
C TYR A 200 -3.95 10.71 -10.27
N ARG A 201 -4.93 11.09 -9.43
CA ARG A 201 -5.15 12.47 -8.97
C ARG A 201 -5.38 13.46 -10.11
N ARG A 202 -6.03 13.02 -11.18
CA ARG A 202 -6.33 13.86 -12.34
C ARG A 202 -7.58 14.70 -12.15
N THR A 203 -8.54 14.20 -11.36
CA THR A 203 -9.83 14.84 -11.17
C THR A 203 -10.07 15.06 -9.68
N LYS A 204 -10.08 16.34 -9.25
CA LYS A 204 -10.47 16.69 -7.89
C LYS A 204 -11.97 16.49 -7.69
N VAL A 205 -12.36 16.07 -6.49
CA VAL A 205 -13.77 15.90 -6.15
C VAL A 205 -14.55 17.23 -6.29
N GLU A 206 -13.91 18.35 -6.03
CA GLU A 206 -14.48 19.70 -6.19
C GLU A 206 -14.89 19.98 -7.64
N ASP A 207 -14.10 19.53 -8.61
CA ASP A 207 -14.41 19.65 -10.03
C ASP A 207 -15.44 18.60 -10.49
N TYR A 208 -15.67 17.57 -9.65
CA TYR A 208 -16.55 16.45 -9.92
C TYR A 208 -17.92 16.56 -9.24
N GLN A 209 -18.14 17.58 -8.42
CA GLN A 209 -19.37 17.76 -7.62
C GLN A 209 -20.66 17.75 -8.46
N TYR A 210 -20.58 18.06 -9.75
CA TYR A 210 -21.74 18.01 -10.65
C TYR A 210 -22.17 16.58 -11.03
N GLU A 211 -21.25 15.59 -11.01
CA GLU A 211 -21.57 14.21 -11.33
C GLU A 211 -21.75 13.33 -10.09
N VAL A 212 -21.07 13.64 -8.99
CA VAL A 212 -21.16 12.89 -7.72
C VAL A 212 -22.50 13.12 -7.03
N GLY A 213 -23.14 14.27 -7.19
CA GLY A 213 -24.52 14.49 -6.74
C GLY A 213 -25.48 13.43 -7.28
N LYS A 214 -25.30 13.00 -8.52
CA LYS A 214 -26.12 11.93 -9.13
C LYS A 214 -25.82 10.54 -8.58
N ILE A 215 -24.62 10.26 -8.09
CA ILE A 215 -24.26 8.96 -7.51
C ILE A 215 -24.77 8.86 -6.07
N TYR A 216 -24.77 9.94 -5.31
CA TYR A 216 -25.37 9.97 -3.97
C TYR A 216 -26.88 9.79 -4.00
N ASP A 217 -27.57 10.37 -4.99
CA ASP A 217 -29.00 10.18 -5.18
C ASP A 217 -29.36 8.76 -5.64
N ALA A 218 -28.49 8.10 -6.41
CA ALA A 218 -28.68 6.72 -6.88
C ALA A 218 -28.40 5.62 -5.83
N VAL A 219 -27.80 5.96 -4.70
CA VAL A 219 -27.50 5.03 -3.59
C VAL A 219 -28.45 5.25 -2.42
N SER A 220 -29.34 6.27 -2.52
CA SER A 220 -30.30 6.63 -1.47
C SER A 220 -31.72 6.10 -1.74
N ASP A 221 -31.94 5.46 -2.90
CA ASP A 221 -33.13 4.69 -3.26
C ASP A 221 -32.83 3.17 -3.15
#